data_f3347bef91a66e751ac42f6d2f9106f6
#
_entry.id   f3347bef91a66e751ac42f6d2f9106f6
#
_cell.length_a   1.000
_cell.length_b   1.000
_cell.length_c   1.000
_cell.angle_alpha   90.00
_cell.angle_beta   90.00
_cell.angle_gamma   90.00
#
_symmetry.space_group_name_H-M   'P 1'
#
loop_
_entity.id
_entity.type
_entity.pdbx_description
1 polymer ?
#
loop_
_entity_poly.entity_id
_entity_poly.type
_entity_poly.pdbx_seq_one_letter_code
_entity_poly.pdbx_strand_id
1 'polypeptide(L)'
;MESGLPFDVKHAVRTKGYCTDIITDKCIDWMEKADTSKPFFLMCHFKAPHTPFTPAERHKDLYKDVIFPEPSNLYENLDNRPILKSVHNKISGGRFANKELPKEDRVKDAYQEYIRTYLSCIAGIDENVGRLLEFLEKKGQLDNTIIVYTSDQGFYMGEHGLVDKRLMYEEALRMPLVIRYPKRIPEHTVCKTFVQNIDFAPTLLEYAGIPTPTYMDGRSFCSSLTGKKAPDARKIAYYRYWMNFKGYNIPAHYGLRTDRYKLIYFYGKSCGTKGSIDKADFQPVWEFYDLQEDPYEMTNQYDNKKYANVINELKETLCQTQQEIGDKQ
;
A
#
# COMPACT_ATOMS: atom_id res chain seq x y z
N MET A 1 28.36 3.91 -20.96
CA MET A 1 27.90 3.94 -19.56
C MET A 1 27.32 2.54 -19.28
N GLU A 2 28.10 1.70 -18.62
CA GLU A 2 27.59 0.41 -18.16
C GLU A 2 26.57 0.69 -17.06
N SER A 3 25.32 0.35 -17.30
CA SER A 3 24.26 0.40 -16.30
C SER A 3 24.51 -0.72 -15.31
N GLY A 4 25.31 -0.46 -14.30
CA GLY A 4 25.43 -1.32 -13.14
C GLY A 4 24.09 -1.38 -12.43
N LEU A 5 23.17 -2.23 -12.88
CA LEU A 5 21.96 -2.53 -12.15
C LEU A 5 22.36 -3.19 -10.82
N PRO A 6 21.83 -2.72 -9.68
CA PRO A 6 22.17 -3.24 -8.35
C PRO A 6 21.71 -4.70 -8.13
N PHE A 7 21.25 -5.37 -9.15
CA PHE A 7 20.74 -6.76 -9.15
C PHE A 7 21.57 -7.70 -10.02
N ASP A 8 22.85 -7.45 -10.22
CA ASP A 8 23.71 -8.44 -10.86
C ASP A 8 23.84 -9.67 -9.94
N VAL A 9 23.08 -10.70 -10.26
CA VAL A 9 23.03 -11.98 -9.51
C VAL A 9 24.40 -12.62 -9.40
N LYS A 10 25.32 -12.29 -10.32
CA LYS A 10 26.69 -12.85 -10.34
C LYS A 10 27.53 -12.32 -9.17
N HIS A 11 27.20 -11.16 -8.62
CA HIS A 11 27.89 -10.55 -7.49
C HIS A 11 27.06 -10.59 -6.20
N ALA A 12 25.97 -11.34 -6.19
CA ALA A 12 25.14 -11.49 -5.00
C ALA A 12 25.86 -12.24 -3.89
N VAL A 13 25.98 -11.61 -2.72
CA VAL A 13 26.55 -12.23 -1.53
C VAL A 13 25.42 -12.80 -0.66
N ARG A 14 25.48 -14.10 -0.39
CA ARG A 14 24.54 -14.76 0.52
C ARG A 14 24.97 -14.50 1.97
N THR A 15 24.09 -13.88 2.75
CA THR A 15 24.30 -13.64 4.18
C THR A 15 23.32 -14.52 4.96
N LYS A 16 23.81 -15.27 5.96
CA LYS A 16 22.97 -16.08 6.85
C LYS A 16 22.37 -15.20 7.93
N GLY A 17 21.05 -15.31 8.15
CA GLY A 17 20.34 -14.61 9.23
C GLY A 17 18.95 -14.16 8.80
N TYR A 18 18.27 -13.44 9.68
CA TYR A 18 16.97 -12.86 9.39
C TYR A 18 17.14 -11.61 8.53
N CYS A 19 16.44 -11.57 7.40
CA CYS A 19 16.63 -10.55 6.35
C CYS A 19 16.46 -9.12 6.89
N THR A 20 15.45 -8.88 7.73
CA THR A 20 15.16 -7.55 8.31
C THR A 20 16.31 -7.09 9.21
N ASP A 21 16.86 -7.98 10.04
CA ASP A 21 18.02 -7.69 10.89
C ASP A 21 19.24 -7.32 10.04
N ILE A 22 19.54 -8.14 9.01
CA ILE A 22 20.67 -7.92 8.09
C ILE A 22 20.57 -6.57 7.38
N ILE A 23 19.38 -6.19 6.92
CA ILE A 23 19.15 -4.89 6.28
C ILE A 23 19.43 -3.77 7.26
N THR A 24 18.92 -3.89 8.50
CA THR A 24 19.14 -2.91 9.57
C THR A 24 20.62 -2.77 9.92
N ASP A 25 21.33 -3.89 10.07
CA ASP A 25 22.77 -3.91 10.35
C ASP A 25 23.55 -3.16 9.25
N LYS A 26 23.21 -3.42 7.99
CA LYS A 26 23.82 -2.72 6.85
C LYS A 26 23.50 -1.22 6.82
N CYS A 27 22.30 -0.82 7.18
CA CYS A 27 21.92 0.58 7.31
C CYS A 27 22.71 1.29 8.43
N ILE A 28 22.83 0.66 9.59
CA ILE A 28 23.61 1.17 10.73
C ILE A 28 25.08 1.27 10.35
N ASP A 29 25.66 0.22 9.78
CA ASP A 29 27.06 0.22 9.32
C ASP A 29 27.34 1.32 8.30
N TRP A 30 26.39 1.57 7.41
CA TRP A 30 26.53 2.65 6.44
C TRP A 30 26.48 4.03 7.11
N MET A 31 25.52 4.25 8.01
CA MET A 31 25.42 5.52 8.75
C MET A 31 26.64 5.77 9.64
N GLU A 32 27.21 4.70 10.24
CA GLU A 32 28.43 4.81 11.05
C GLU A 32 29.64 5.32 10.25
N LYS A 33 29.70 4.95 8.97
CA LYS A 33 30.80 5.32 8.04
C LYS A 33 30.52 6.58 7.24
N ALA A 34 29.30 7.12 7.33
CA ALA A 34 28.90 8.30 6.57
C ALA A 34 29.68 9.54 7.03
N ASP A 35 30.00 10.42 6.09
CA ASP A 35 30.61 11.72 6.37
C ASP A 35 29.61 12.63 7.10
N THR A 36 29.81 12.81 8.40
CA THR A 36 28.92 13.60 9.26
C THR A 36 28.90 15.09 8.95
N SER A 37 29.81 15.57 8.10
CA SER A 37 29.83 16.97 7.63
C SER A 37 28.78 17.21 6.53
N LYS A 38 28.19 16.16 5.98
CA LYS A 38 27.22 16.22 4.88
C LYS A 38 25.86 15.65 5.30
N PRO A 39 24.76 16.18 4.74
CA PRO A 39 23.46 15.55 4.90
C PRO A 39 23.47 14.18 4.20
N PHE A 40 22.68 13.25 4.72
CA PHE A 40 22.49 11.94 4.11
C PHE A 40 21.03 11.71 3.71
N PHE A 41 20.83 10.79 2.77
CA PHE A 41 19.55 10.23 2.40
C PHE A 41 19.68 8.71 2.38
N LEU A 42 18.88 8.01 3.21
CA LEU A 42 18.91 6.57 3.34
C LEU A 42 17.52 5.99 3.16
N MET A 43 17.37 5.02 2.26
CA MET A 43 16.16 4.21 2.12
C MET A 43 16.40 2.81 2.67
N CYS A 44 15.83 2.51 3.82
CA CYS A 44 15.86 1.20 4.47
C CYS A 44 14.65 0.39 4.02
N HIS A 45 14.81 -0.48 3.03
CA HIS A 45 13.72 -1.25 2.44
C HIS A 45 13.67 -2.67 2.99
N PHE A 46 12.70 -2.96 3.82
CA PHE A 46 12.45 -4.31 4.32
C PHE A 46 11.67 -5.15 3.30
N LYS A 47 12.00 -6.44 3.19
CA LYS A 47 11.20 -7.41 2.45
C LYS A 47 9.93 -7.79 3.21
N ALA A 48 10.03 -7.92 4.54
CA ALA A 48 8.88 -8.11 5.42
C ALA A 48 7.97 -6.86 5.37
N PRO A 49 6.66 -7.01 5.52
CA PRO A 49 5.88 -8.22 5.73
C PRO A 49 5.39 -8.89 4.42
N HIS A 50 6.02 -8.65 3.28
CA HIS A 50 5.63 -9.31 2.01
C HIS A 50 5.75 -10.83 2.11
N THR A 51 4.86 -11.54 1.44
CA THR A 51 4.90 -13.01 1.35
C THR A 51 6.22 -13.54 0.75
N PRO A 52 6.69 -14.71 1.18
CA PRO A 52 6.15 -15.56 2.25
C PRO A 52 6.35 -14.90 3.61
N PHE A 53 5.32 -14.93 4.46
CA PHE A 53 5.46 -14.41 5.83
C PHE A 53 6.40 -15.34 6.60
N THR A 54 7.58 -14.83 6.88
CA THR A 54 8.62 -15.58 7.59
C THR A 54 9.10 -14.69 8.72
N PRO A 55 8.51 -14.82 9.92
CA PRO A 55 8.92 -14.04 11.08
C PRO A 55 10.31 -14.47 11.56
N ALA A 56 10.98 -13.60 12.31
CA ALA A 56 12.17 -13.99 13.03
C ALA A 56 11.87 -15.13 14.01
N GLU A 57 12.82 -16.02 14.24
CA GLU A 57 12.65 -17.16 15.16
C GLU A 57 12.19 -16.73 16.55
N ARG A 58 12.68 -15.58 17.04
CA ARG A 58 12.29 -14.97 18.32
C ARG A 58 10.85 -14.43 18.35
N HIS A 59 10.20 -14.28 17.20
CA HIS A 59 8.83 -13.75 17.11
C HIS A 59 7.80 -14.77 16.62
N LYS A 60 8.21 -15.98 16.22
CA LYS A 60 7.32 -16.97 15.60
C LYS A 60 6.12 -17.36 16.48
N ASP A 61 6.31 -17.38 17.78
CA ASP A 61 5.30 -17.79 18.76
C ASP A 61 4.69 -16.59 19.52
N LEU A 62 4.99 -15.35 19.10
CA LEU A 62 4.58 -14.14 19.83
C LEU A 62 3.05 -14.03 20.01
N TYR A 63 2.28 -14.49 19.06
CA TYR A 63 0.82 -14.38 19.06
C TYR A 63 0.12 -15.74 19.02
N LYS A 64 0.79 -16.84 19.42
CA LYS A 64 0.24 -18.21 19.28
C LYS A 64 -1.09 -18.41 20.01
N ASP A 65 -1.27 -17.77 21.16
CA ASP A 65 -2.45 -17.89 22.01
C ASP A 65 -3.44 -16.72 21.84
N VAL A 66 -3.18 -15.83 20.87
CA VAL A 66 -4.04 -14.67 20.59
C VAL A 66 -5.09 -15.03 19.56
N ILE A 67 -6.35 -14.72 19.86
CA ILE A 67 -7.46 -14.76 18.91
C ILE A 67 -7.69 -13.32 18.42
N PHE A 68 -7.48 -13.08 17.14
CA PHE A 68 -7.65 -11.77 16.54
C PHE A 68 -9.12 -11.55 16.14
N PRO A 69 -9.62 -10.31 16.28
CA PRO A 69 -10.94 -9.95 15.77
C PRO A 69 -10.99 -10.12 14.25
N GLU A 70 -12.09 -10.63 13.76
CA GLU A 70 -12.32 -10.82 12.34
C GLU A 70 -12.86 -9.53 11.69
N PRO A 71 -12.42 -9.18 10.48
CA PRO A 71 -13.05 -8.08 9.74
C PRO A 71 -14.53 -8.38 9.50
N SER A 72 -15.38 -7.37 9.59
CA SER A 72 -16.83 -7.54 9.45
C SER A 72 -17.26 -8.09 8.08
N ASN A 73 -16.41 -7.91 7.06
CA ASN A 73 -16.62 -8.37 5.68
C ASN A 73 -15.79 -9.61 5.30
N LEU A 74 -15.22 -10.33 6.28
CA LEU A 74 -14.48 -11.57 6.03
C LEU A 74 -15.36 -12.63 5.33
N TYR A 75 -16.64 -12.70 5.69
CA TYR A 75 -17.61 -13.66 5.17
C TYR A 75 -18.64 -13.00 4.23
N GLU A 76 -18.24 -11.93 3.54
CA GLU A 76 -19.14 -11.21 2.64
C GLU A 76 -19.81 -12.13 1.61
N ASN A 77 -21.11 -11.94 1.41
CA ASN A 77 -21.82 -12.58 0.31
C ASN A 77 -21.49 -11.88 -1.03
N LEU A 78 -20.84 -12.61 -1.91
CA LEU A 78 -20.35 -12.09 -3.19
C LEU A 78 -21.32 -12.28 -4.37
N ASP A 79 -22.59 -12.64 -4.15
CA ASP A 79 -23.52 -12.92 -5.24
C ASP A 79 -23.75 -11.72 -6.16
N ASN A 80 -23.77 -10.53 -5.60
CA ASN A 80 -23.92 -9.27 -6.32
C ASN A 80 -22.57 -8.53 -6.54
N ARG A 81 -21.46 -9.24 -6.40
CA ARG A 81 -20.10 -8.70 -6.52
C ARG A 81 -19.31 -9.46 -7.61
N PRO A 82 -19.64 -9.28 -8.89
CA PRO A 82 -19.07 -10.11 -9.97
C PRO A 82 -17.55 -10.09 -10.01
N ILE A 83 -16.93 -8.93 -9.76
CA ILE A 83 -15.47 -8.82 -9.71
C ILE A 83 -14.91 -9.63 -8.55
N LEU A 84 -15.36 -9.36 -7.32
CA LEU A 84 -14.90 -10.07 -6.14
C LEU A 84 -15.18 -11.57 -6.20
N LYS A 85 -16.33 -11.97 -6.77
CA LYS A 85 -16.67 -13.39 -6.96
C LYS A 85 -15.69 -14.09 -7.90
N SER A 86 -15.18 -13.41 -8.91
CA SER A 86 -14.31 -13.96 -9.94
C SER A 86 -12.85 -14.09 -9.57
N VAL A 87 -12.34 -13.30 -8.60
CA VAL A 87 -10.92 -13.30 -8.24
C VAL A 87 -10.52 -14.52 -7.42
N HIS A 88 -9.26 -14.94 -7.53
CA HIS A 88 -8.76 -16.18 -6.93
C HIS A 88 -7.87 -15.96 -5.70
N ASN A 89 -7.59 -14.73 -5.30
CA ASN A 89 -6.82 -14.41 -4.10
C ASN A 89 -7.67 -14.46 -2.82
N LYS A 90 -8.44 -15.54 -2.66
CA LYS A 90 -9.28 -15.78 -1.47
C LYS A 90 -8.47 -16.37 -0.33
N ILE A 91 -8.76 -15.93 0.88
CA ILE A 91 -8.12 -16.45 2.09
C ILE A 91 -8.40 -17.95 2.27
N SER A 92 -9.59 -18.41 1.92
CA SER A 92 -9.99 -19.82 1.99
C SER A 92 -9.23 -20.76 1.05
N GLY A 93 -8.55 -20.22 0.04
CA GLY A 93 -7.73 -20.97 -0.93
C GLY A 93 -6.24 -20.71 -0.80
N GLY A 94 -5.85 -19.80 0.12
CA GLY A 94 -4.47 -19.39 0.33
C GLY A 94 -3.60 -20.44 1.01
N ARG A 95 -2.32 -20.10 1.20
CA ARG A 95 -1.30 -20.99 1.80
C ARG A 95 -1.59 -21.38 3.25
N PHE A 96 -2.38 -20.61 3.95
CA PHE A 96 -2.76 -20.85 5.35
C PHE A 96 -4.07 -21.64 5.50
N ALA A 97 -4.77 -21.90 4.40
CA ALA A 97 -6.02 -22.63 4.43
C ALA A 97 -5.77 -24.12 4.69
N ASN A 98 -6.24 -24.63 5.83
CA ASN A 98 -6.22 -26.04 6.14
C ASN A 98 -7.35 -26.75 5.35
N LYS A 99 -6.97 -27.47 4.29
CA LYS A 99 -7.92 -28.13 3.38
C LYS A 99 -8.63 -29.33 3.98
N GLU A 100 -8.19 -29.81 5.13
CA GLU A 100 -8.82 -30.90 5.87
C GLU A 100 -10.02 -30.45 6.67
N LEU A 101 -10.11 -29.15 6.99
CA LEU A 101 -11.26 -28.57 7.70
C LEU A 101 -12.48 -28.41 6.79
N PRO A 102 -13.70 -28.45 7.36
CA PRO A 102 -14.91 -28.01 6.69
C PRO A 102 -14.76 -26.60 6.10
N LYS A 103 -15.44 -26.32 4.99
CA LYS A 103 -15.27 -25.06 4.27
C LYS A 103 -15.56 -23.83 5.14
N GLU A 104 -16.55 -23.91 6.00
CA GLU A 104 -16.97 -22.89 6.96
C GLU A 104 -15.87 -22.56 8.00
N ASP A 105 -15.20 -23.60 8.53
CA ASP A 105 -14.15 -23.43 9.53
C ASP A 105 -12.83 -23.00 8.90
N ARG A 106 -12.61 -23.34 7.62
CA ARG A 106 -11.37 -23.06 6.88
C ARG A 106 -11.05 -21.59 6.76
N VAL A 107 -12.06 -20.73 6.57
CA VAL A 107 -11.87 -19.28 6.45
C VAL A 107 -11.37 -18.71 7.76
N LYS A 108 -12.00 -19.09 8.87
CA LYS A 108 -11.65 -18.64 10.21
C LYS A 108 -10.23 -19.08 10.58
N ASP A 109 -9.94 -20.36 10.43
CA ASP A 109 -8.61 -20.93 10.71
C ASP A 109 -7.51 -20.25 9.88
N ALA A 110 -7.73 -20.13 8.57
CA ALA A 110 -6.81 -19.46 7.67
C ALA A 110 -6.58 -17.99 8.04
N TYR A 111 -7.63 -17.26 8.45
CA TYR A 111 -7.52 -15.88 8.88
C TYR A 111 -6.67 -15.75 10.14
N GLN A 112 -6.92 -16.57 11.17
CA GLN A 112 -6.16 -16.51 12.41
C GLN A 112 -4.67 -16.79 12.19
N GLU A 113 -4.33 -17.77 11.36
CA GLU A 113 -2.95 -18.09 11.04
C GLU A 113 -2.29 -17.01 10.16
N TYR A 114 -3.05 -16.46 9.20
CA TYR A 114 -2.60 -15.40 8.32
C TYR A 114 -2.23 -14.13 9.11
N ILE A 115 -3.14 -13.64 9.95
CA ILE A 115 -2.93 -12.40 10.73
C ILE A 115 -1.83 -12.58 11.78
N ARG A 116 -1.80 -13.75 12.46
CA ARG A 116 -0.78 -14.07 13.45
C ARG A 116 0.62 -14.03 12.84
N THR A 117 0.80 -14.71 11.72
CA THR A 117 2.10 -14.78 11.05
C THR A 117 2.53 -13.43 10.48
N TYR A 118 1.58 -12.67 9.93
CA TYR A 118 1.82 -11.32 9.44
C TYR A 118 2.29 -10.38 10.55
N LEU A 119 1.57 -10.33 11.67
CA LEU A 119 1.92 -9.47 12.81
C LEU A 119 3.24 -9.88 13.47
N SER A 120 3.59 -11.16 13.45
CA SER A 120 4.90 -11.64 13.90
C SER A 120 6.04 -11.10 13.00
N CYS A 121 5.78 -10.91 11.69
CA CYS A 121 6.72 -10.22 10.81
C CYS A 121 6.80 -8.71 11.11
N ILE A 122 5.66 -8.08 11.42
CA ILE A 122 5.61 -6.66 11.82
C ILE A 122 6.40 -6.42 13.10
N ALA A 123 6.31 -7.30 14.10
CA ALA A 123 7.11 -7.21 15.32
C ALA A 123 8.62 -7.19 15.03
N GLY A 124 9.08 -7.96 14.04
CA GLY A 124 10.46 -7.91 13.58
C GLY A 124 10.84 -6.60 12.89
N ILE A 125 9.91 -5.95 12.19
CA ILE A 125 10.13 -4.62 11.62
C ILE A 125 10.19 -3.57 12.72
N ASP A 126 9.26 -3.59 13.66
CA ASP A 126 9.17 -2.64 14.77
C ASP A 126 10.45 -2.62 15.60
N GLU A 127 10.94 -3.82 16.00
CA GLU A 127 12.21 -3.96 16.68
C GLU A 127 13.38 -3.33 15.89
N ASN A 128 13.43 -3.56 14.59
CA ASN A 128 14.50 -3.06 13.73
C ASN A 128 14.40 -1.56 13.46
N VAL A 129 13.20 -1.00 13.37
CA VAL A 129 13.00 0.46 13.35
C VAL A 129 13.48 1.06 14.67
N GLY A 130 13.16 0.45 15.82
CA GLY A 130 13.67 0.85 17.13
C GLY A 130 15.20 0.95 17.15
N ARG A 131 15.90 -0.06 16.63
CA ARG A 131 17.38 -0.07 16.53
C ARG A 131 17.93 1.10 15.69
N LEU A 132 17.28 1.45 14.59
CA LEU A 132 17.68 2.61 13.76
C LEU A 132 17.50 3.93 14.53
N LEU A 133 16.37 4.09 15.23
CA LEU A 133 16.09 5.28 16.03
C LEU A 133 17.06 5.44 17.18
N GLU A 134 17.33 4.35 17.92
CA GLU A 134 18.34 4.33 18.99
C GLU A 134 19.75 4.70 18.50
N PHE A 135 20.12 4.24 17.31
CA PHE A 135 21.39 4.61 16.72
C PHE A 135 21.47 6.13 16.46
N LEU A 136 20.43 6.71 15.85
CA LEU A 136 20.36 8.15 15.58
C LEU A 136 20.36 8.98 16.87
N GLU A 137 19.67 8.49 17.92
CA GLU A 137 19.63 9.14 19.23
C GLU A 137 21.01 9.14 19.89
N LYS A 138 21.71 7.99 19.93
CA LYS A 138 23.09 7.88 20.44
C LYS A 138 24.09 8.77 19.72
N LYS A 139 23.83 9.05 18.44
CA LYS A 139 24.63 10.00 17.64
C LYS A 139 24.20 11.47 17.79
N GLY A 140 23.15 11.76 18.55
CA GLY A 140 22.58 13.10 18.70
C GLY A 140 21.95 13.64 17.41
N GLN A 141 21.58 12.78 16.47
CA GLN A 141 21.06 13.13 15.16
C GLN A 141 19.55 12.92 15.00
N LEU A 142 18.89 12.26 15.94
CA LEU A 142 17.48 11.86 15.82
C LEU A 142 16.55 13.06 15.55
N ASP A 143 16.74 14.18 16.25
CA ASP A 143 15.90 15.37 16.09
C ASP A 143 16.29 16.22 14.86
N ASN A 144 17.42 15.92 14.25
CA ASN A 144 17.86 16.55 13.00
C ASN A 144 17.66 15.64 11.76
N THR A 145 16.98 14.52 11.94
CA THR A 145 16.69 13.57 10.86
C THR A 145 15.19 13.50 10.63
N ILE A 146 14.77 13.59 9.37
CA ILE A 146 13.40 13.32 8.95
C ILE A 146 13.24 11.81 8.89
N ILE A 147 12.38 11.25 9.72
CA ILE A 147 12.05 9.83 9.71
C ILE A 147 10.72 9.64 8.99
N VAL A 148 10.70 8.83 7.96
CA VAL A 148 9.49 8.46 7.23
C VAL A 148 9.31 6.95 7.31
N TYR A 149 8.22 6.50 7.91
CA TYR A 149 7.79 5.10 7.88
C TYR A 149 6.58 4.98 6.97
N THR A 150 6.70 4.16 5.95
CA THR A 150 5.63 3.96 4.96
C THR A 150 5.77 2.61 4.26
N SER A 151 4.84 2.29 3.38
CA SER A 151 4.85 1.14 2.49
C SER A 151 4.60 1.59 1.04
N ASP A 152 4.82 0.71 0.09
CA ASP A 152 4.52 0.94 -1.33
C ASP A 152 3.02 0.91 -1.64
N GLN A 153 2.23 0.19 -0.82
CA GLN A 153 0.78 0.00 -0.97
C GLN A 153 0.14 -0.56 0.29
N GLY A 154 -1.19 -0.60 0.30
CA GLY A 154 -1.98 -1.32 1.30
C GLY A 154 -2.00 -2.83 1.06
N PHE A 155 -2.79 -3.56 1.86
CA PHE A 155 -2.83 -5.02 1.82
C PHE A 155 -4.14 -5.55 2.43
N TYR A 156 -4.77 -6.56 1.81
CA TYR A 156 -5.93 -7.22 2.39
C TYR A 156 -5.52 -8.16 3.52
N MET A 157 -6.12 -7.95 4.66
CA MET A 157 -5.92 -8.75 5.87
C MET A 157 -7.15 -9.60 6.17
N GLY A 158 -7.81 -10.12 5.14
CA GLY A 158 -9.04 -10.90 5.23
C GLY A 158 -10.31 -10.15 4.83
N GLU A 159 -10.24 -8.83 4.68
CA GLU A 159 -11.40 -8.04 4.22
C GLU A 159 -11.87 -8.55 2.86
N HIS A 160 -13.18 -8.57 2.65
CA HIS A 160 -13.84 -9.17 1.48
C HIS A 160 -13.48 -10.66 1.24
N GLY A 161 -12.98 -11.35 2.27
CA GLY A 161 -12.43 -12.69 2.16
C GLY A 161 -11.15 -12.78 1.32
N LEU A 162 -10.46 -11.65 1.10
CA LEU A 162 -9.29 -11.53 0.24
C LEU A 162 -7.97 -11.57 1.02
N VAL A 163 -6.91 -11.88 0.28
CA VAL A 163 -5.51 -11.69 0.64
C VAL A 163 -4.78 -10.97 -0.50
N ASP A 164 -3.54 -10.51 -0.23
CA ASP A 164 -2.73 -9.79 -1.22
C ASP A 164 -3.25 -8.33 -1.42
N LYS A 165 -3.27 -7.81 -2.62
CA LYS A 165 -3.58 -6.42 -3.01
C LYS A 165 -4.12 -6.41 -4.45
N ARG A 166 -4.13 -5.31 -5.14
CA ARG A 166 -4.37 -5.06 -6.58
C ARG A 166 -5.72 -4.44 -6.92
N LEU A 167 -6.82 -4.86 -6.27
CA LEU A 167 -8.11 -4.21 -6.46
C LEU A 167 -8.12 -2.84 -5.78
N MET A 168 -8.88 -1.90 -6.34
CA MET A 168 -8.90 -0.51 -5.87
C MET A 168 -9.81 -0.28 -4.63
N TYR A 169 -9.89 -1.24 -3.70
CA TYR A 169 -10.58 -1.02 -2.42
C TYR A 169 -9.65 -0.37 -1.39
N GLU A 170 -10.23 0.22 -0.33
CA GLU A 170 -9.49 1.02 0.64
C GLU A 170 -8.29 0.28 1.22
N GLU A 171 -8.42 -0.99 1.54
CA GLU A 171 -7.36 -1.79 2.16
C GLU A 171 -6.12 -1.93 1.27
N ALA A 172 -6.30 -2.02 -0.04
CA ALA A 172 -5.20 -2.10 -0.99
C ALA A 172 -4.59 -0.73 -1.33
N LEU A 173 -5.37 0.35 -1.23
CA LEU A 173 -4.91 1.71 -1.51
C LEU A 173 -4.23 2.38 -0.33
N ARG A 174 -4.73 2.12 0.90
CA ARG A 174 -4.24 2.78 2.11
C ARG A 174 -3.01 2.09 2.66
N MET A 175 -1.91 2.80 2.66
CA MET A 175 -0.67 2.37 3.30
C MET A 175 -0.41 3.23 4.55
N PRO A 176 0.34 2.73 5.54
CA PRO A 176 0.76 3.56 6.67
C PRO A 176 1.66 4.69 6.18
N LEU A 177 1.52 5.86 6.78
CA LEU A 177 2.43 6.98 6.60
C LEU A 177 2.61 7.70 7.92
N VAL A 178 3.78 7.56 8.51
CA VAL A 178 4.18 8.25 9.75
C VAL A 178 5.44 9.04 9.47
N ILE A 179 5.42 10.33 9.81
CA ILE A 179 6.58 11.22 9.59
C ILE A 179 6.92 11.90 10.89
N ARG A 180 8.20 11.82 11.28
CA ARG A 180 8.75 12.51 12.44
C ARG A 180 9.83 13.49 12.00
N TYR A 181 9.66 14.76 12.35
CA TYR A 181 10.68 15.79 12.24
C TYR A 181 10.35 16.95 13.20
N PRO A 182 10.77 16.87 14.49
CA PRO A 182 10.30 17.80 15.54
C PRO A 182 10.60 19.27 15.25
N LYS A 183 11.62 19.55 14.44
CA LYS A 183 11.97 20.94 14.05
C LYS A 183 10.89 21.62 13.20
N ARG A 184 10.05 20.88 12.49
CA ARG A 184 9.10 21.44 11.51
C ARG A 184 7.71 20.81 11.53
N ILE A 185 7.56 19.64 12.12
CA ILE A 185 6.30 18.90 12.21
C ILE A 185 5.89 18.84 13.68
N PRO A 186 4.78 19.47 14.07
CA PRO A 186 4.28 19.39 15.44
C PRO A 186 3.89 17.96 15.83
N GLU A 187 4.12 17.62 17.09
CA GLU A 187 3.68 16.35 17.65
C GLU A 187 2.16 16.20 17.58
N HIS A 188 1.70 14.94 17.52
CA HIS A 188 0.27 14.59 17.49
C HIS A 188 -0.53 15.18 16.32
N THR A 189 0.16 15.62 15.24
CA THR A 189 -0.50 16.11 14.04
C THR A 189 -1.09 14.95 13.24
N VAL A 190 -2.38 15.08 12.87
CA VAL A 190 -3.05 14.17 11.92
C VAL A 190 -3.26 14.91 10.61
N CYS A 191 -2.59 14.49 9.56
CA CYS A 191 -2.76 14.98 8.20
C CYS A 191 -3.86 14.20 7.49
N LYS A 192 -4.94 14.87 7.06
CA LYS A 192 -6.06 14.26 6.33
C LYS A 192 -5.99 14.48 4.81
N THR A 193 -4.92 15.11 4.33
CA THR A 193 -4.68 15.35 2.89
C THR A 193 -4.39 14.03 2.19
N PHE A 194 -4.88 13.88 0.97
CA PHE A 194 -4.43 12.78 0.11
C PHE A 194 -2.95 12.93 -0.20
N VAL A 195 -2.18 11.89 0.13
CA VAL A 195 -0.77 11.74 -0.20
C VAL A 195 -0.64 10.49 -1.05
N GLN A 196 0.06 10.59 -2.17
CA GLN A 196 0.37 9.47 -3.04
C GLN A 196 1.89 9.20 -3.03
N ASN A 197 2.31 8.02 -3.46
CA ASN A 197 3.73 7.64 -3.52
C ASN A 197 4.58 8.64 -4.30
N ILE A 198 4.03 9.22 -5.37
CA ILE A 198 4.68 10.22 -6.21
C ILE A 198 4.97 11.54 -5.47
N ASP A 199 4.30 11.79 -4.33
CA ASP A 199 4.43 13.03 -3.56
C ASP A 199 5.61 13.00 -2.57
N PHE A 200 6.20 11.83 -2.29
CA PHE A 200 7.31 11.71 -1.35
C PHE A 200 8.56 12.42 -1.84
N ALA A 201 8.95 12.22 -3.09
CA ALA A 201 10.16 12.84 -3.63
C ALA A 201 10.08 14.38 -3.64
N PRO A 202 9.01 15.03 -4.15
CA PRO A 202 8.85 16.48 -4.04
C PRO A 202 8.88 16.99 -2.60
N THR A 203 8.26 16.25 -1.66
CA THR A 203 8.25 16.64 -0.25
C THR A 203 9.65 16.62 0.38
N LEU A 204 10.42 15.57 0.10
CA LEU A 204 11.78 15.44 0.60
C LEU A 204 12.72 16.49 -0.04
N LEU A 205 12.54 16.81 -1.33
CA LEU A 205 13.27 17.88 -1.99
C LEU A 205 12.99 19.25 -1.36
N GLU A 206 11.71 19.54 -1.03
CA GLU A 206 11.35 20.79 -0.35
C GLU A 206 12.01 20.89 1.03
N TYR A 207 12.03 19.81 1.82
CA TYR A 207 12.76 19.80 3.08
C TYR A 207 14.26 19.99 2.90
N ALA A 208 14.84 19.53 1.80
CA ALA A 208 16.24 19.74 1.45
C ALA A 208 16.53 21.13 0.86
N GLY A 209 15.51 21.97 0.65
CA GLY A 209 15.65 23.28 0.01
C GLY A 209 15.93 23.21 -1.49
N ILE A 210 15.58 22.10 -2.13
CA ILE A 210 15.80 21.86 -3.56
C ILE A 210 14.44 22.02 -4.29
N PRO A 211 14.37 22.85 -5.35
CA PRO A 211 13.14 22.99 -6.14
C PRO A 211 12.72 21.66 -6.76
N THR A 212 11.41 21.38 -6.75
CA THR A 212 10.86 20.20 -7.42
C THR A 212 11.04 20.32 -8.94
N PRO A 213 11.70 19.35 -9.59
CA PRO A 213 11.82 19.33 -11.05
C PRO A 213 10.46 19.26 -11.74
N THR A 214 10.32 19.95 -12.86
CA THR A 214 9.05 20.07 -13.62
C THR A 214 8.54 18.78 -14.25
N TYR A 215 9.40 17.76 -14.36
CA TYR A 215 9.02 16.44 -14.87
C TYR A 215 8.40 15.51 -13.81
N MET A 216 8.33 15.95 -12.54
CA MET A 216 7.70 15.18 -11.47
C MET A 216 6.20 15.45 -11.43
N ASP A 217 5.39 14.39 -11.50
CA ASP A 217 3.92 14.47 -11.40
C ASP A 217 3.42 14.65 -9.97
N GLY A 218 4.25 14.30 -8.99
CA GLY A 218 3.95 14.48 -7.57
C GLY A 218 4.05 15.95 -7.14
N ARG A 219 3.45 16.25 -6.00
CA ARG A 219 3.51 17.57 -5.35
C ARG A 219 3.88 17.44 -3.89
N SER A 220 4.62 18.40 -3.37
CA SER A 220 4.96 18.43 -1.95
C SER A 220 3.70 18.58 -1.07
N PHE A 221 3.69 17.89 0.04
CA PHE A 221 2.67 18.03 1.09
C PHE A 221 3.24 18.58 2.40
N CYS A 222 4.41 19.22 2.37
CA CYS A 222 5.04 19.83 3.55
C CYS A 222 4.09 20.77 4.30
N SER A 223 3.31 21.59 3.59
CA SER A 223 2.34 22.50 4.18
C SER A 223 1.27 21.76 4.99
N SER A 224 0.84 20.58 4.53
CA SER A 224 -0.17 19.75 5.21
C SER A 224 0.35 19.13 6.53
N LEU A 225 1.67 18.98 6.67
CA LEU A 225 2.31 18.39 7.86
C LEU A 225 2.41 19.36 9.04
N THR A 226 2.18 20.65 8.81
CA THR A 226 2.24 21.67 9.87
C THR A 226 0.95 21.79 10.68
N GLY A 227 -0.06 20.98 10.40
CA GLY A 227 -1.41 21.10 10.99
C GLY A 227 -2.25 22.24 10.42
N LYS A 228 -1.73 23.02 9.46
CA LYS A 228 -2.44 24.10 8.79
C LYS A 228 -3.19 23.59 7.56
N LYS A 229 -4.28 24.27 7.20
CA LYS A 229 -4.99 23.97 5.96
C LYS A 229 -4.08 24.31 4.77
N ALA A 230 -3.80 23.33 3.91
CA ALA A 230 -3.06 23.51 2.68
C ALA A 230 -4.05 23.84 1.54
N PRO A 231 -4.00 25.05 0.94
CA PRO A 231 -4.96 25.46 -0.10
C PRO A 231 -4.93 24.59 -1.35
N ASP A 232 -3.75 24.07 -1.67
CA ASP A 232 -3.41 23.26 -2.82
C ASP A 232 -3.40 21.74 -2.52
N ALA A 233 -3.96 21.36 -1.37
CA ALA A 233 -4.06 19.95 -0.99
C ALA A 233 -4.78 19.13 -2.06
N ARG A 234 -4.24 17.93 -2.33
CA ARG A 234 -4.84 16.99 -3.28
C ARG A 234 -6.23 16.58 -2.79
N LYS A 235 -7.22 16.66 -3.68
CA LYS A 235 -8.62 16.29 -3.38
C LYS A 235 -9.03 14.97 -4.00
N ILE A 236 -8.24 14.46 -4.92
CA ILE A 236 -8.54 13.27 -5.72
C ILE A 236 -7.30 12.40 -5.79
N ALA A 237 -7.47 11.12 -5.55
CA ALA A 237 -6.47 10.09 -5.84
C ALA A 237 -6.91 9.32 -7.08
N TYR A 238 -6.11 9.37 -8.13
CA TYR A 238 -6.24 8.52 -9.30
C TYR A 238 -5.45 7.25 -9.10
N TYR A 239 -6.03 6.11 -9.51
CA TYR A 239 -5.39 4.81 -9.49
C TYR A 239 -5.62 4.08 -10.81
N ARG A 240 -4.60 3.33 -11.24
CA ARG A 240 -4.74 2.41 -12.37
C ARG A 240 -3.96 1.13 -12.12
N TYR A 241 -4.62 -0.02 -12.31
CA TYR A 241 -4.03 -1.35 -12.38
C TYR A 241 -3.99 -1.82 -13.82
N TRP A 242 -2.81 -1.84 -14.41
CA TRP A 242 -2.58 -2.07 -15.84
C TRP A 242 -2.69 -3.53 -16.26
N MET A 243 -2.48 -4.46 -15.32
CA MET A 243 -2.47 -5.88 -15.62
C MET A 243 -3.86 -6.47 -15.61
N ASN A 244 -4.19 -7.26 -16.63
CA ASN A 244 -5.29 -8.21 -16.55
C ASN A 244 -4.72 -9.54 -16.07
N PHE A 245 -4.45 -9.64 -14.75
CA PHE A 245 -3.54 -10.63 -14.18
C PHE A 245 -4.15 -12.02 -14.10
N LYS A 246 -3.59 -12.95 -14.89
CA LYS A 246 -4.05 -14.34 -14.97
C LYS A 246 -4.01 -15.08 -13.63
N GLY A 247 -2.94 -14.90 -12.85
CA GLY A 247 -2.68 -15.72 -11.66
C GLY A 247 -3.78 -15.64 -10.60
N TYR A 248 -4.31 -14.43 -10.35
CA TYR A 248 -5.42 -14.22 -9.40
C TYR A 248 -6.72 -13.83 -10.07
N ASN A 249 -6.77 -13.86 -11.39
CA ASN A 249 -7.94 -13.42 -12.14
C ASN A 249 -8.36 -11.97 -11.83
N ILE A 250 -7.40 -11.08 -11.64
CA ILE A 250 -7.65 -9.66 -11.35
C ILE A 250 -7.82 -8.92 -12.67
N PRO A 251 -8.99 -8.33 -12.95
CA PRO A 251 -9.18 -7.54 -14.17
C PRO A 251 -8.46 -6.20 -14.07
N ALA A 252 -7.94 -5.75 -15.21
CA ALA A 252 -7.40 -4.40 -15.36
C ALA A 252 -8.48 -3.36 -15.10
N HIS A 253 -8.15 -2.31 -14.34
CA HIS A 253 -9.10 -1.28 -13.91
C HIS A 253 -8.42 0.04 -13.60
N TYR A 254 -9.21 1.09 -13.55
CA TYR A 254 -8.80 2.40 -13.06
C TYR A 254 -9.97 3.09 -12.36
N GLY A 255 -9.67 4.17 -11.65
CA GLY A 255 -10.71 4.90 -10.95
C GLY A 255 -10.21 6.14 -10.23
N LEU A 256 -11.15 6.78 -9.56
CA LEU A 256 -10.94 7.93 -8.69
C LEU A 256 -11.42 7.65 -7.28
N ARG A 257 -10.71 8.22 -6.33
CA ARG A 257 -11.11 8.30 -4.93
C ARG A 257 -11.08 9.78 -4.51
N THR A 258 -12.22 10.28 -4.03
CA THR A 258 -12.37 11.61 -3.41
C THR A 258 -12.53 11.45 -1.89
N ASP A 259 -12.68 12.53 -1.13
CA ASP A 259 -12.89 12.43 0.32
C ASP A 259 -14.10 11.57 0.72
N ARG A 260 -15.11 11.48 -0.14
CA ARG A 260 -16.35 10.75 0.15
C ARG A 260 -16.62 9.61 -0.82
N TYR A 261 -16.29 9.76 -2.09
CA TYR A 261 -16.73 8.85 -3.13
C TYR A 261 -15.58 8.11 -3.79
N LYS A 262 -15.88 6.90 -4.24
CA LYS A 262 -14.98 6.10 -5.08
C LYS A 262 -15.73 5.64 -6.32
N LEU A 263 -15.11 5.78 -7.49
CA LEU A 263 -15.60 5.28 -8.77
C LEU A 263 -14.53 4.43 -9.42
N ILE A 264 -14.85 3.19 -9.77
CA ILE A 264 -13.93 2.21 -10.36
C ILE A 264 -14.50 1.71 -11.68
N TYR A 265 -13.66 1.61 -12.70
CA TYR A 265 -14.01 0.98 -13.96
C TYR A 265 -13.11 -0.21 -14.24
N PHE A 266 -13.68 -1.40 -14.22
CA PHE A 266 -13.02 -2.64 -14.60
C PHE A 266 -13.19 -2.85 -16.10
N TYR A 267 -12.14 -2.58 -16.87
CA TYR A 267 -12.18 -2.71 -18.33
C TYR A 267 -11.65 -4.08 -18.82
N GLY A 268 -10.88 -4.80 -18.01
CA GLY A 268 -10.49 -6.19 -18.21
C GLY A 268 -9.67 -6.47 -19.48
N LYS A 269 -8.90 -5.50 -19.98
CA LYS A 269 -8.03 -5.66 -21.16
C LYS A 269 -6.56 -5.66 -20.75
N SER A 270 -5.74 -6.46 -21.44
CA SER A 270 -4.32 -6.60 -21.14
C SER A 270 -3.47 -5.38 -21.51
N CYS A 271 -3.92 -4.57 -22.44
CA CYS A 271 -3.19 -3.44 -22.98
C CYS A 271 -1.71 -3.77 -23.34
N GLY A 272 -1.43 -5.01 -23.74
CA GLY A 272 -0.09 -5.47 -24.11
C GLY A 272 0.87 -5.70 -22.92
N THR A 273 0.41 -5.59 -21.68
CA THR A 273 1.23 -5.75 -20.48
C THR A 273 1.66 -7.21 -20.30
N LYS A 274 2.98 -7.45 -20.11
CA LYS A 274 3.52 -8.81 -19.89
C LYS A 274 2.87 -9.47 -18.67
N GLY A 275 2.41 -10.71 -18.82
CA GLY A 275 1.70 -11.46 -17.77
C GLY A 275 0.21 -11.18 -17.69
N SER A 276 -0.30 -10.29 -18.52
CA SER A 276 -1.72 -10.06 -18.73
C SER A 276 -2.29 -10.97 -19.78
N ILE A 277 -3.61 -11.21 -19.71
CA ILE A 277 -4.38 -11.95 -20.72
C ILE A 277 -5.69 -11.21 -20.98
N ASP A 278 -6.11 -11.21 -22.24
CA ASP A 278 -7.47 -10.81 -22.58
C ASP A 278 -8.42 -12.01 -22.40
N LYS A 279 -9.62 -11.70 -21.91
CA LYS A 279 -10.72 -12.67 -21.82
C LYS A 279 -11.81 -12.24 -22.75
N ALA A 280 -12.15 -13.09 -23.71
CA ALA A 280 -13.14 -12.80 -24.73
C ALA A 280 -14.52 -12.42 -24.14
N ASP A 281 -14.88 -13.05 -23.02
CA ASP A 281 -16.20 -12.90 -22.39
C ASP A 281 -16.22 -11.91 -21.21
N PHE A 282 -15.15 -11.15 -20.95
CA PHE A 282 -15.15 -10.19 -19.87
C PHE A 282 -16.08 -9.01 -20.20
N GLN A 283 -17.09 -8.83 -19.35
CA GLN A 283 -17.97 -7.67 -19.45
C GLN A 283 -17.44 -6.56 -18.55
N PRO A 284 -17.18 -5.36 -19.08
CA PRO A 284 -16.75 -4.23 -18.27
C PRO A 284 -17.77 -3.88 -17.19
N VAL A 285 -17.26 -3.54 -16.00
CA VAL A 285 -18.08 -3.26 -14.81
C VAL A 285 -17.70 -1.92 -14.22
N TRP A 286 -18.69 -1.11 -13.89
CA TRP A 286 -18.52 0.05 -13.04
C TRP A 286 -18.90 -0.29 -11.61
N GLU A 287 -18.10 0.21 -10.65
CA GLU A 287 -18.44 0.20 -9.24
C GLU A 287 -18.37 1.63 -8.69
N PHE A 288 -19.33 1.97 -7.84
CA PHE A 288 -19.40 3.26 -7.16
C PHE A 288 -19.73 3.05 -5.68
N TYR A 289 -19.00 3.75 -4.80
CA TYR A 289 -19.18 3.69 -3.36
C TYR A 289 -19.25 5.08 -2.73
N ASP A 290 -20.19 5.26 -1.79
CA ASP A 290 -20.24 6.39 -0.87
C ASP A 290 -19.54 5.96 0.44
N LEU A 291 -18.27 6.29 0.59
CA LEU A 291 -17.44 5.83 1.71
C LEU A 291 -17.84 6.43 3.06
N GLN A 292 -18.71 7.44 3.08
CA GLN A 292 -19.30 7.94 4.31
C GLN A 292 -20.44 7.06 4.79
N GLU A 293 -21.25 6.53 3.88
CA GLU A 293 -22.38 5.64 4.17
C GLU A 293 -21.94 4.16 4.22
N ASP A 294 -20.97 3.80 3.40
CA ASP A 294 -20.45 2.43 3.25
C ASP A 294 -18.91 2.44 3.25
N PRO A 295 -18.29 2.63 4.42
CA PRO A 295 -16.83 2.72 4.54
C PRO A 295 -16.10 1.39 4.24
N TYR A 296 -16.81 0.28 4.18
CA TYR A 296 -16.29 -1.05 3.87
C TYR A 296 -16.58 -1.50 2.45
N GLU A 297 -17.13 -0.62 1.59
CA GLU A 297 -17.37 -0.87 0.17
C GLU A 297 -18.18 -2.17 -0.10
N MET A 298 -19.21 -2.41 0.73
CA MET A 298 -20.02 -3.63 0.70
C MET A 298 -21.04 -3.65 -0.43
N THR A 299 -21.51 -2.47 -0.86
CA THR A 299 -22.62 -2.38 -1.80
C THR A 299 -22.29 -1.46 -2.97
N ASN A 300 -22.14 -2.04 -4.16
CA ASN A 300 -21.99 -1.24 -5.37
C ASN A 300 -23.27 -0.43 -5.64
N GLN A 301 -23.15 0.90 -5.61
CA GLN A 301 -24.24 1.86 -5.80
C GLN A 301 -24.27 2.47 -7.22
N TYR A 302 -23.54 1.90 -8.18
CA TYR A 302 -23.40 2.50 -9.51
C TYR A 302 -24.74 2.70 -10.24
N ASP A 303 -25.68 1.77 -10.09
CA ASP A 303 -27.00 1.83 -10.73
C ASP A 303 -28.06 2.55 -9.87
N ASN A 304 -27.68 3.04 -8.70
CA ASN A 304 -28.61 3.76 -7.83
C ASN A 304 -28.84 5.19 -8.34
N LYS A 305 -30.07 5.47 -8.76
CA LYS A 305 -30.48 6.78 -9.29
C LYS A 305 -30.19 7.97 -8.37
N LYS A 306 -30.14 7.74 -7.06
CA LYS A 306 -29.76 8.77 -6.06
C LYS A 306 -28.40 9.38 -6.36
N TYR A 307 -27.48 8.60 -6.90
CA TYR A 307 -26.09 9.02 -7.14
C TYR A 307 -25.79 9.35 -8.60
N ALA A 308 -26.78 9.33 -9.50
CA ALA A 308 -26.57 9.52 -10.95
C ALA A 308 -25.78 10.79 -11.30
N ASN A 309 -26.10 11.93 -10.67
CA ASN A 309 -25.40 13.19 -10.92
C ASN A 309 -23.95 13.13 -10.46
N VAL A 310 -23.70 12.64 -9.24
CA VAL A 310 -22.36 12.49 -8.68
C VAL A 310 -21.51 11.53 -9.52
N ILE A 311 -22.08 10.42 -9.98
CA ILE A 311 -21.38 9.46 -10.83
C ILE A 311 -20.98 10.13 -12.17
N ASN A 312 -21.84 10.94 -12.77
CA ASN A 312 -21.52 11.66 -14.01
C ASN A 312 -20.39 12.68 -13.78
N GLU A 313 -20.45 13.48 -12.72
CA GLU A 313 -19.39 14.42 -12.35
C GLU A 313 -18.03 13.71 -12.12
N LEU A 314 -18.07 12.55 -11.46
CA LEU A 314 -16.85 11.76 -11.24
C LEU A 314 -16.29 11.15 -12.54
N LYS A 315 -17.15 10.77 -13.50
CA LYS A 315 -16.70 10.29 -14.81
C LYS A 315 -16.04 11.41 -15.62
N GLU A 316 -16.62 12.61 -15.60
CA GLU A 316 -16.01 13.79 -16.22
C GLU A 316 -14.65 14.11 -15.59
N THR A 317 -14.58 14.12 -14.26
CA THR A 317 -13.35 14.33 -13.51
C THR A 317 -12.31 13.24 -13.82
N LEU A 318 -12.73 11.99 -13.94
CA LEU A 318 -11.86 10.86 -14.28
C LEU A 318 -11.24 11.06 -15.68
N CYS A 319 -12.08 11.40 -16.67
CA CYS A 319 -11.63 11.66 -18.04
C CYS A 319 -10.64 12.84 -18.09
N GLN A 320 -10.96 13.93 -17.40
CA GLN A 320 -10.07 15.09 -17.31
C GLN A 320 -8.74 14.73 -16.63
N THR A 321 -8.77 14.01 -15.50
CA THR A 321 -7.55 13.57 -14.82
C THR A 321 -6.67 12.70 -15.71
N GLN A 322 -7.26 11.76 -16.46
CA GLN A 322 -6.53 10.92 -17.41
C GLN A 322 -5.86 11.75 -18.51
N GLN A 323 -6.55 12.76 -19.03
CA GLN A 323 -5.99 13.67 -20.04
C GLN A 323 -4.81 14.48 -19.48
N GLU A 324 -4.97 15.03 -18.28
CA GLU A 324 -3.94 15.85 -17.61
C GLU A 324 -2.65 15.07 -17.36
N ILE A 325 -2.77 13.79 -16.95
CA ILE A 325 -1.59 12.93 -16.66
C ILE A 325 -1.10 12.17 -17.91
N GLY A 326 -1.74 12.35 -19.07
CA GLY A 326 -1.35 11.67 -20.31
C GLY A 326 -1.68 10.17 -20.32
N ASP A 327 -2.59 9.70 -19.46
CA ASP A 327 -3.04 8.31 -19.43
C ASP A 327 -4.04 8.07 -20.57
N LYS A 328 -3.50 7.75 -21.73
CA LYS A 328 -4.30 7.42 -22.93
C LYS A 328 -4.71 5.95 -22.87
N GLN A 329 -6.00 5.70 -23.04
CA GLN A 329 -6.55 4.35 -23.18
C GLN A 329 -6.15 3.71 -24.52
#